data_2b935c85cbf9d296ab6fd3661b5cda30
#
_entry.id   2b935c85cbf9d296ab6fd3661b5cda30
#
_cell.length_a   1.000
_cell.length_b   1.000
_cell.length_c   1.000
_cell.angle_alpha   90.00
_cell.angle_beta   90.00
_cell.angle_gamma   90.00
#
_symmetry.space_group_name_H-M   'P 1'
#
loop_
_entity.id
_entity.type
_entity.pdbx_description
1 polymer ?
#
loop_
_entity_poly.entity_id
_entity_poly.type
_entity_poly.pdbx_seq_one_letter_code
_entity_poly.pdbx_strand_id
1 'polypeptide(L)'
;MNIWDIETPALIVDKKILLENMKAMDAITSGTNLKLRPHYKSHKCSELAQLQIKNGAKGMTCSKLSEAIDLCDCGIDDILIANQITDVKKIRRLADLAGCCRLTVCVDDKNNIRELSKAAKNSGTTIYCLVEYEIGMKRCGVDTKEEVLELVRVIEESESLVFEGIQAYAGHTSHVTDAKERKNLTYTNFDKLSELLDYLKENNVSVNIVSGGSTGTAELKTKSIYNELQAGSYLFMDNTYSDLNLPFKNSLFVLSTVVSSKDGLTVVDAGVKTCGVDQGMPGICDNTCEEVVASEEHFQLHKLSKALKVGDKIKLIPGHCCSTVNLHNKIYLVEDDKVVGRLLVTARGMGK
;
A
#
# COMPACT_ATOMS: atom_id res chain seq x y z
N MET A 1 -10.23 20.68 20.39
CA MET A 1 -8.92 20.33 20.99
C MET A 1 -7.86 20.74 19.97
N ASN A 2 -6.87 21.49 20.39
CA ASN A 2 -5.71 21.80 19.55
C ASN A 2 -4.80 20.56 19.45
N ILE A 3 -4.04 20.40 18.35
CA ILE A 3 -3.11 19.26 18.23
C ILE A 3 -2.03 19.28 19.30
N TRP A 4 -1.63 20.48 19.73
CA TRP A 4 -0.61 20.66 20.76
C TRP A 4 -1.06 20.22 22.16
N ASP A 5 -2.39 19.96 22.35
CA ASP A 5 -2.96 19.41 23.59
C ASP A 5 -3.01 17.85 23.57
N ILE A 6 -2.67 17.21 22.43
CA ILE A 6 -2.69 15.75 22.32
C ILE A 6 -1.52 15.17 23.11
N GLU A 7 -1.77 14.11 23.88
CA GLU A 7 -0.74 13.32 24.52
C GLU A 7 0.11 12.59 23.45
N THR A 8 1.42 12.73 23.52
CA THR A 8 2.40 12.18 22.58
C THR A 8 3.03 10.86 23.09
N PRO A 9 3.57 10.00 22.21
CA PRO A 9 3.54 10.10 20.76
C PRO A 9 2.14 9.84 20.17
N ALA A 10 1.76 10.56 19.12
CA ALA A 10 0.45 10.41 18.51
C ALA A 10 0.49 10.50 16.98
N LEU A 11 -0.28 9.64 16.30
CA LEU A 11 -0.40 9.66 14.86
C LEU A 11 -1.47 10.67 14.44
N ILE A 12 -1.09 11.62 13.60
CA ILE A 12 -1.98 12.67 13.07
C ILE A 12 -1.97 12.69 11.56
N VAL A 13 -3.08 13.07 10.96
CA VAL A 13 -3.22 13.28 9.51
C VAL A 13 -3.80 14.65 9.24
N ASP A 14 -3.13 15.44 8.42
CA ASP A 14 -3.71 16.66 7.84
C ASP A 14 -4.77 16.28 6.81
N LYS A 15 -6.03 16.52 7.15
CA LYS A 15 -7.19 16.13 6.35
C LYS A 15 -7.24 16.88 5.02
N LYS A 16 -6.81 18.15 5.00
CA LYS A 16 -6.80 18.96 3.77
C LYS A 16 -5.79 18.39 2.77
N ILE A 17 -4.57 18.10 3.23
CA ILE A 17 -3.51 17.50 2.40
C ILE A 17 -3.92 16.10 1.94
N LEU A 18 -4.50 15.28 2.82
CA LEU A 18 -5.01 13.96 2.46
C LEU A 18 -6.01 14.03 1.29
N LEU A 19 -6.96 14.96 1.35
CA LEU A 19 -7.94 15.16 0.26
C LEU A 19 -7.30 15.74 -1.01
N GLU A 20 -6.29 16.60 -0.90
CA GLU A 20 -5.50 17.07 -2.04
C GLU A 20 -4.76 15.91 -2.72
N ASN A 21 -4.17 14.99 -1.96
CA ASN A 21 -3.51 13.79 -2.48
C ASN A 21 -4.50 12.87 -3.22
N MET A 22 -5.71 12.71 -2.69
CA MET A 22 -6.76 11.94 -3.39
C MET A 22 -7.11 12.60 -4.73
N LYS A 23 -7.31 13.91 -4.77
CA LYS A 23 -7.58 14.66 -6.01
C LYS A 23 -6.42 14.57 -7.02
N ALA A 24 -5.18 14.62 -6.55
CA ALA A 24 -4.00 14.46 -7.39
C ALA A 24 -3.97 13.06 -8.04
N MET A 25 -4.31 12.01 -7.28
CA MET A 25 -4.41 10.65 -7.81
C MET A 25 -5.56 10.51 -8.82
N ASP A 26 -6.72 11.13 -8.56
CA ASP A 26 -7.84 11.16 -9.50
C ASP A 26 -7.44 11.83 -10.82
N ALA A 27 -6.67 12.92 -10.77
CA ALA A 27 -6.15 13.58 -11.98
C ALA A 27 -5.18 12.70 -12.78
N ILE A 28 -4.45 11.80 -12.10
CA ILE A 28 -3.60 10.82 -12.76
C ILE A 28 -4.44 9.76 -13.49
N THR A 29 -5.48 9.24 -12.90
CA THR A 29 -6.29 8.14 -13.47
C THR A 29 -7.40 8.60 -14.38
N SER A 30 -7.90 9.83 -14.23
CA SER A 30 -8.97 10.41 -15.04
C SER A 30 -8.63 10.45 -16.54
N GLY A 31 -9.60 10.12 -17.38
CA GLY A 31 -9.45 10.12 -18.83
C GLY A 31 -8.55 9.01 -19.38
N THR A 32 -8.21 8.02 -18.58
CA THR A 32 -7.41 6.85 -18.94
C THR A 32 -8.17 5.55 -18.67
N ASN A 33 -7.67 4.43 -19.19
CA ASN A 33 -8.17 3.09 -18.84
C ASN A 33 -7.68 2.60 -17.48
N LEU A 34 -6.73 3.32 -16.86
CA LEU A 34 -6.15 2.96 -15.57
C LEU A 34 -7.14 3.25 -14.44
N LYS A 35 -7.52 2.24 -13.68
CA LYS A 35 -8.40 2.34 -12.52
C LYS A 35 -7.58 2.24 -11.23
N LEU A 36 -7.88 3.09 -10.27
CA LEU A 36 -7.26 3.00 -8.96
C LEU A 36 -7.89 1.85 -8.16
N ARG A 37 -7.06 0.95 -7.64
CA ARG A 37 -7.38 -0.06 -6.62
C ARG A 37 -6.42 0.11 -5.45
N PRO A 38 -6.68 1.05 -4.53
CA PRO A 38 -5.73 1.46 -3.49
C PRO A 38 -5.31 0.31 -2.60
N HIS A 39 -4.07 0.37 -2.11
CA HIS A 39 -3.56 -0.69 -1.26
C HIS A 39 -3.83 -0.42 0.22
N TYR A 40 -4.71 -1.21 0.83
CA TYR A 40 -5.17 -1.10 2.22
C TYR A 40 -4.05 -1.16 3.26
N LYS A 41 -2.96 -1.90 2.98
CA LYS A 41 -1.82 -2.04 3.91
C LYS A 41 -1.22 -0.71 4.35
N SER A 42 -1.37 0.37 3.56
CA SER A 42 -0.77 1.67 3.88
C SER A 42 -1.50 2.40 5.00
N HIS A 43 -2.78 2.18 5.16
CA HIS A 43 -3.57 2.87 6.19
C HIS A 43 -4.34 1.93 7.13
N LYS A 44 -4.67 0.70 6.71
CA LYS A 44 -5.37 -0.31 7.56
C LYS A 44 -6.59 0.24 8.30
N CYS A 45 -7.30 1.17 7.69
CA CYS A 45 -8.43 1.91 8.25
C CYS A 45 -9.64 1.77 7.34
N SER A 46 -10.69 1.11 7.81
CA SER A 46 -11.92 0.85 7.05
C SER A 46 -12.61 2.13 6.58
N GLU A 47 -12.64 3.18 7.41
CA GLU A 47 -13.23 4.46 7.04
C GLU A 47 -12.49 5.15 5.89
N LEU A 48 -11.14 5.05 5.83
CA LEU A 48 -10.37 5.56 4.69
C LEU A 48 -10.58 4.72 3.44
N ALA A 49 -10.73 3.39 3.57
CA ALA A 49 -11.07 2.53 2.44
C ALA A 49 -12.43 2.91 1.84
N GLN A 50 -13.45 3.08 2.67
CA GLN A 50 -14.77 3.56 2.25
C GLN A 50 -14.71 4.94 1.58
N LEU A 51 -13.89 5.85 2.11
CA LEU A 51 -13.67 7.17 1.51
C LEU A 51 -13.04 7.05 0.12
N GLN A 52 -12.07 6.15 -0.08
CA GLN A 52 -11.43 5.91 -1.38
C GLN A 52 -12.43 5.31 -2.39
N ILE A 53 -13.26 4.35 -1.99
CA ILE A 53 -14.35 3.81 -2.84
C ILE A 53 -15.34 4.93 -3.22
N LYS A 54 -15.77 5.74 -2.25
CA LYS A 54 -16.68 6.88 -2.52
C LYS A 54 -16.08 7.89 -3.50
N ASN A 55 -14.76 8.02 -3.55
CA ASN A 55 -14.04 8.86 -4.51
C ASN A 55 -13.65 8.13 -5.81
N GLY A 56 -14.27 7.00 -6.13
CA GLY A 56 -14.16 6.35 -7.43
C GLY A 56 -13.10 5.27 -7.55
N ALA A 57 -12.51 4.79 -6.46
CA ALA A 57 -11.68 3.59 -6.50
C ALA A 57 -12.53 2.38 -6.92
N LYS A 58 -11.97 1.52 -7.80
CA LYS A 58 -12.67 0.36 -8.36
C LYS A 58 -12.99 -0.70 -7.29
N GLY A 59 -12.14 -0.82 -6.28
CA GLY A 59 -12.16 -1.78 -5.20
C GLY A 59 -10.93 -1.55 -4.34
N MET A 60 -10.59 -2.48 -3.46
CA MET A 60 -9.41 -2.38 -2.60
C MET A 60 -8.41 -3.51 -2.84
N THR A 61 -7.14 -3.20 -2.73
CA THR A 61 -6.06 -4.20 -2.66
C THR A 61 -5.63 -4.38 -1.20
N CYS A 62 -5.40 -5.60 -0.77
CA CYS A 62 -4.79 -5.92 0.51
C CYS A 62 -3.71 -7.00 0.38
N SER A 63 -2.98 -7.29 1.44
CA SER A 63 -1.89 -8.30 1.43
C SER A 63 -2.22 -9.55 2.21
N LYS A 64 -3.22 -9.52 3.08
CA LYS A 64 -3.54 -10.61 4.02
C LYS A 64 -5.03 -10.89 4.04
N LEU A 65 -5.37 -12.16 4.28
CA LEU A 65 -6.77 -12.57 4.41
C LEU A 65 -7.50 -11.82 5.53
N SER A 66 -6.85 -11.57 6.65
CA SER A 66 -7.45 -10.80 7.75
C SER A 66 -7.76 -9.36 7.38
N GLU A 67 -6.96 -8.73 6.49
CA GLU A 67 -7.26 -7.41 5.93
C GLU A 67 -8.46 -7.47 4.97
N ALA A 68 -8.56 -8.55 4.17
CA ALA A 68 -9.71 -8.74 3.28
C ALA A 68 -11.03 -8.93 4.06
N ILE A 69 -10.99 -9.64 5.19
CA ILE A 69 -12.15 -9.80 6.08
C ILE A 69 -12.58 -8.44 6.64
N ASP A 70 -11.64 -7.63 7.18
CA ASP A 70 -11.93 -6.29 7.71
C ASP A 70 -12.53 -5.36 6.62
N LEU A 71 -12.02 -5.45 5.38
CA LEU A 71 -12.59 -4.73 4.23
C LEU A 71 -14.01 -5.19 3.90
N CYS A 72 -14.26 -6.49 3.85
CA CYS A 72 -15.59 -7.04 3.59
C CYS A 72 -16.59 -6.65 4.70
N ASP A 73 -16.17 -6.76 5.97
CA ASP A 73 -16.99 -6.41 7.14
C ASP A 73 -17.40 -4.92 7.14
N CYS A 74 -16.59 -4.04 6.53
CA CYS A 74 -16.95 -2.63 6.37
C CYS A 74 -17.68 -2.31 5.06
N GLY A 75 -18.11 -3.33 4.29
CA GLY A 75 -18.95 -3.16 3.10
C GLY A 75 -18.18 -2.91 1.80
N ILE A 76 -16.90 -3.25 1.72
CA ILE A 76 -16.15 -3.26 0.47
C ILE A 76 -16.40 -4.61 -0.22
N ASP A 77 -16.94 -4.57 -1.43
CA ASP A 77 -17.44 -5.73 -2.18
C ASP A 77 -16.54 -6.20 -3.33
N ASP A 78 -15.47 -5.47 -3.67
CA ASP A 78 -14.46 -5.86 -4.68
C ASP A 78 -13.05 -5.78 -4.07
N ILE A 79 -12.49 -6.94 -3.73
CA ILE A 79 -11.24 -7.07 -2.96
C ILE A 79 -10.23 -7.91 -3.74
N LEU A 80 -9.02 -7.39 -3.89
CA LEU A 80 -7.86 -8.12 -4.40
C LEU A 80 -6.88 -8.41 -3.24
N ILE A 81 -6.65 -9.67 -2.94
CA ILE A 81 -5.53 -10.10 -2.10
C ILE A 81 -4.31 -10.25 -3.02
N ALA A 82 -3.46 -9.22 -3.09
CA ALA A 82 -2.23 -9.23 -3.89
C ALA A 82 -1.13 -10.02 -3.16
N ASN A 83 -1.40 -11.29 -2.91
CA ASN A 83 -0.52 -12.25 -2.25
C ASN A 83 -1.06 -13.68 -2.45
N GLN A 84 -0.18 -14.67 -2.29
CA GLN A 84 -0.54 -16.09 -2.31
C GLN A 84 -1.08 -16.53 -0.95
N ILE A 85 -2.16 -17.29 -0.95
CA ILE A 85 -2.75 -17.88 0.26
C ILE A 85 -2.61 -19.39 0.17
N THR A 86 -1.68 -19.96 0.94
CA THR A 86 -1.29 -21.38 0.85
C THR A 86 -1.66 -22.22 2.08
N ASP A 87 -1.87 -21.59 3.24
CA ASP A 87 -2.32 -22.30 4.44
C ASP A 87 -3.76 -22.82 4.26
N VAL A 88 -3.97 -24.12 4.47
CA VAL A 88 -5.27 -24.79 4.23
C VAL A 88 -6.42 -24.18 5.03
N LYS A 89 -6.16 -23.72 6.26
CA LYS A 89 -7.20 -23.07 7.09
C LYS A 89 -7.56 -21.69 6.53
N LYS A 90 -6.55 -20.95 6.01
CA LYS A 90 -6.78 -19.67 5.35
C LYS A 90 -7.51 -19.86 4.02
N ILE A 91 -7.15 -20.86 3.22
CA ILE A 91 -7.83 -21.20 1.96
C ILE A 91 -9.32 -21.45 2.19
N ARG A 92 -9.70 -22.20 3.23
CA ARG A 92 -11.12 -22.42 3.56
C ARG A 92 -11.85 -21.13 3.91
N ARG A 93 -11.25 -20.30 4.79
CA ARG A 93 -11.81 -18.98 5.15
C ARG A 93 -11.90 -18.04 3.96
N LEU A 94 -10.94 -18.11 3.04
CA LEU A 94 -10.93 -17.33 1.81
C LEU A 94 -12.09 -17.76 0.90
N ALA A 95 -12.33 -19.06 0.76
CA ALA A 95 -13.46 -19.59 0.00
C ALA A 95 -14.81 -19.16 0.61
N ASP A 96 -14.94 -19.17 1.95
CA ASP A 96 -16.15 -18.68 2.63
C ASP A 96 -16.33 -17.16 2.41
N LEU A 97 -15.24 -16.36 2.48
CA LEU A 97 -15.27 -14.92 2.24
C LEU A 97 -15.71 -14.57 0.80
N ALA A 98 -15.34 -15.41 -0.18
CA ALA A 98 -15.76 -15.23 -1.57
C ALA A 98 -17.29 -15.35 -1.79
N GLY A 99 -18.03 -15.85 -0.79
CA GLY A 99 -19.50 -15.81 -0.75
C GLY A 99 -20.09 -14.46 -0.32
N CYS A 100 -19.27 -13.58 0.26
CA CYS A 100 -19.69 -12.29 0.79
C CYS A 100 -19.26 -11.10 -0.09
N CYS A 101 -18.20 -11.26 -0.88
CA CYS A 101 -17.65 -10.21 -1.75
C CYS A 101 -17.04 -10.82 -3.01
N ARG A 102 -16.83 -9.98 -4.04
CA ARG A 102 -16.01 -10.37 -5.19
C ARG A 102 -14.54 -10.43 -4.77
N LEU A 103 -14.04 -11.64 -4.61
CA LEU A 103 -12.70 -11.89 -4.09
C LEU A 103 -11.76 -12.37 -5.18
N THR A 104 -10.67 -11.62 -5.37
CA THR A 104 -9.57 -11.97 -6.26
C THR A 104 -8.32 -12.28 -5.45
N VAL A 105 -7.55 -13.30 -5.83
CA VAL A 105 -6.30 -13.71 -5.16
C VAL A 105 -5.18 -13.92 -6.19
N CYS A 106 -3.93 -13.65 -5.80
CA CYS A 106 -2.77 -13.95 -6.63
C CYS A 106 -2.34 -15.40 -6.46
N VAL A 107 -1.92 -16.02 -7.56
CA VAL A 107 -1.46 -17.40 -7.62
C VAL A 107 -0.19 -17.53 -8.47
N ASP A 108 0.70 -18.46 -8.10
CA ASP A 108 1.94 -18.78 -8.81
C ASP A 108 2.34 -20.28 -8.70
N ASP A 109 1.44 -21.12 -8.16
CA ASP A 109 1.66 -22.56 -7.99
C ASP A 109 0.42 -23.38 -8.33
N LYS A 110 0.59 -24.47 -9.11
CA LYS A 110 -0.49 -25.33 -9.58
C LYS A 110 -1.21 -26.05 -8.44
N ASN A 111 -0.49 -26.46 -7.40
CA ASN A 111 -1.09 -27.21 -6.28
C ASN A 111 -1.91 -26.23 -5.43
N ASN A 112 -1.42 -24.99 -5.24
CA ASN A 112 -2.18 -23.95 -4.58
C ASN A 112 -3.49 -23.64 -5.33
N ILE A 113 -3.46 -23.55 -6.67
CA ILE A 113 -4.66 -23.37 -7.51
C ILE A 113 -5.66 -24.50 -7.30
N ARG A 114 -5.21 -25.76 -7.28
CA ARG A 114 -6.08 -26.92 -7.04
C ARG A 114 -6.71 -26.90 -5.64
N GLU A 115 -5.95 -26.51 -4.61
CA GLU A 115 -6.49 -26.38 -3.24
C GLU A 115 -7.50 -25.25 -3.12
N LEU A 116 -7.28 -24.11 -3.79
CA LEU A 116 -8.23 -23.00 -3.88
C LEU A 116 -9.53 -23.47 -4.58
N SER A 117 -9.42 -24.16 -5.73
CA SER A 117 -10.57 -24.71 -6.46
C SER A 117 -11.39 -25.65 -5.60
N LYS A 118 -10.74 -26.60 -4.93
CA LYS A 118 -11.41 -27.56 -4.03
C LYS A 118 -12.14 -26.85 -2.88
N ALA A 119 -11.52 -25.83 -2.29
CA ALA A 119 -12.14 -25.09 -1.20
C ALA A 119 -13.34 -24.26 -1.70
N ALA A 120 -13.21 -23.56 -2.82
CA ALA A 120 -14.28 -22.77 -3.43
C ALA A 120 -15.48 -23.67 -3.82
N LYS A 121 -15.22 -24.84 -4.43
CA LYS A 121 -16.24 -25.83 -4.74
C LYS A 121 -16.98 -26.31 -3.49
N ASN A 122 -16.25 -26.60 -2.40
CA ASN A 122 -16.85 -27.05 -1.15
C ASN A 122 -17.71 -25.98 -0.48
N SER A 123 -17.34 -24.71 -0.60
CA SER A 123 -18.13 -23.56 -0.08
C SER A 123 -19.21 -23.09 -1.05
N GLY A 124 -19.30 -23.65 -2.26
CA GLY A 124 -20.26 -23.22 -3.29
C GLY A 124 -20.02 -21.80 -3.79
N THR A 125 -18.76 -21.36 -3.82
CA THR A 125 -18.35 -19.99 -4.16
C THR A 125 -17.44 -19.97 -5.39
N THR A 126 -17.15 -18.77 -5.90
CA THR A 126 -16.21 -18.56 -6.99
C THR A 126 -15.09 -17.64 -6.54
N ILE A 127 -13.84 -18.03 -6.78
CA ILE A 127 -12.66 -17.22 -6.52
C ILE A 127 -12.07 -16.78 -7.86
N TYR A 128 -11.79 -15.47 -7.98
CA TYR A 128 -11.10 -14.91 -9.13
C TYR A 128 -9.59 -14.95 -8.91
N CYS A 129 -8.83 -15.24 -9.96
CA CYS A 129 -7.38 -15.43 -9.88
C CYS A 129 -6.63 -14.47 -10.80
N LEU A 130 -5.58 -13.84 -10.28
CA LEU A 130 -4.53 -13.22 -11.06
C LEU A 130 -3.29 -14.10 -10.98
N VAL A 131 -2.71 -14.49 -12.12
CA VAL A 131 -1.40 -15.14 -12.12
C VAL A 131 -0.34 -14.07 -11.86
N GLU A 132 0.50 -14.28 -10.84
CA GLU A 132 1.59 -13.35 -10.56
C GLU A 132 2.79 -13.65 -11.46
N TYR A 133 3.21 -12.63 -12.22
CA TYR A 133 4.37 -12.66 -13.09
C TYR A 133 5.51 -11.86 -12.49
N GLU A 134 6.67 -12.48 -12.33
CA GLU A 134 7.86 -11.86 -11.78
C GLU A 134 8.47 -10.86 -12.77
N ILE A 135 8.55 -9.59 -12.37
CA ILE A 135 9.04 -8.49 -13.21
C ILE A 135 10.20 -7.70 -12.57
N GLY A 136 10.96 -8.34 -11.68
CA GLY A 136 12.17 -7.76 -11.07
C GLY A 136 12.12 -7.67 -9.53
N MET A 137 11.00 -8.06 -8.88
CA MET A 137 10.90 -8.09 -7.41
C MET A 137 11.66 -9.23 -6.77
N LYS A 138 11.82 -10.35 -7.47
CA LYS A 138 12.42 -11.61 -6.96
C LYS A 138 11.81 -12.04 -5.63
N ARG A 139 10.47 -12.05 -5.59
CA ARG A 139 9.71 -12.34 -4.36
C ARG A 139 8.72 -13.48 -4.54
N CYS A 140 7.72 -13.27 -5.37
CA CYS A 140 6.68 -14.23 -5.75
C CYS A 140 6.43 -14.10 -7.26
N GLY A 141 5.63 -15.02 -7.80
CA GLY A 141 5.32 -15.07 -9.22
C GLY A 141 6.21 -16.04 -9.99
N VAL A 142 5.77 -16.39 -11.19
CA VAL A 142 6.53 -17.23 -12.13
C VAL A 142 7.38 -16.38 -13.06
N ASP A 143 8.50 -16.93 -13.52
CA ASP A 143 9.54 -16.20 -14.25
C ASP A 143 9.34 -16.15 -15.77
N THR A 144 8.60 -17.13 -16.34
CA THR A 144 8.45 -17.30 -17.79
C THR A 144 7.00 -17.17 -18.23
N LYS A 145 6.80 -16.74 -19.48
CA LYS A 145 5.46 -16.63 -20.08
C LYS A 145 4.80 -18.01 -20.28
N GLU A 146 5.61 -19.06 -20.47
CA GLU A 146 5.17 -20.44 -20.59
C GLU A 146 4.57 -20.93 -19.26
N GLU A 147 5.22 -20.63 -18.13
CA GLU A 147 4.69 -20.94 -16.80
C GLU A 147 3.40 -20.18 -16.50
N VAL A 148 3.29 -18.92 -16.92
CA VAL A 148 2.05 -18.15 -16.81
C VAL A 148 0.93 -18.87 -17.57
N LEU A 149 1.16 -19.24 -18.84
CA LEU A 149 0.16 -19.93 -19.67
C LEU A 149 -0.26 -21.28 -19.03
N GLU A 150 0.68 -22.01 -18.47
CA GLU A 150 0.38 -23.28 -17.80
C GLU A 150 -0.52 -23.08 -16.57
N LEU A 151 -0.26 -22.05 -15.73
CA LEU A 151 -1.12 -21.73 -14.60
C LEU A 151 -2.52 -21.27 -15.04
N VAL A 152 -2.60 -20.48 -16.12
CA VAL A 152 -3.88 -20.07 -16.71
C VAL A 152 -4.70 -21.30 -17.09
N ARG A 153 -4.09 -22.30 -17.77
CA ARG A 153 -4.79 -23.53 -18.15
C ARG A 153 -5.31 -24.32 -16.94
N VAL A 154 -4.51 -24.41 -15.87
CA VAL A 154 -4.95 -25.05 -14.61
C VAL A 154 -6.13 -24.31 -13.99
N ILE A 155 -6.17 -22.97 -14.06
CA ILE A 155 -7.31 -22.18 -13.55
C ILE A 155 -8.55 -22.41 -14.43
N GLU A 156 -8.40 -22.38 -15.76
CA GLU A 156 -9.51 -22.59 -16.73
C GLU A 156 -10.13 -23.99 -16.61
N GLU A 157 -9.33 -24.99 -16.27
CA GLU A 157 -9.79 -26.36 -15.99
C GLU A 157 -10.47 -26.52 -14.61
N SER A 158 -10.42 -25.51 -13.76
CA SER A 158 -10.91 -25.54 -12.39
C SER A 158 -12.35 -25.04 -12.28
N GLU A 159 -13.28 -25.86 -11.77
CA GLU A 159 -14.74 -25.59 -11.78
C GLU A 159 -15.18 -24.33 -11.03
N SER A 160 -14.44 -23.89 -10.00
CA SER A 160 -14.84 -22.77 -9.11
C SER A 160 -13.83 -21.65 -9.07
N LEU A 161 -12.96 -21.60 -10.08
CA LEU A 161 -12.01 -20.50 -10.28
C LEU A 161 -12.28 -19.80 -11.59
N VAL A 162 -11.92 -18.51 -11.65
CA VAL A 162 -11.99 -17.70 -12.86
C VAL A 162 -10.67 -16.98 -13.05
N PHE A 163 -10.03 -17.19 -14.19
CA PHE A 163 -8.88 -16.38 -14.57
C PHE A 163 -9.33 -14.97 -14.96
N GLU A 164 -8.78 -13.96 -14.30
CA GLU A 164 -9.08 -12.55 -14.56
C GLU A 164 -7.92 -11.81 -15.23
N GLY A 165 -6.68 -12.27 -14.98
CA GLY A 165 -5.55 -11.56 -15.54
C GLY A 165 -4.22 -11.77 -14.80
N ILE A 166 -3.39 -10.73 -14.87
CA ILE A 166 -2.00 -10.77 -14.43
C ILE A 166 -1.77 -9.79 -13.29
N GLN A 167 -1.13 -10.27 -12.23
CA GLN A 167 -0.51 -9.47 -11.18
C GLN A 167 0.97 -9.27 -11.53
N ALA A 168 1.45 -8.03 -11.59
CA ALA A 168 2.84 -7.71 -11.87
C ALA A 168 3.28 -6.48 -11.08
N TYR A 169 3.88 -6.70 -9.92
CA TYR A 169 4.28 -5.62 -9.03
C TYR A 169 5.79 -5.41 -9.03
N ALA A 170 6.22 -4.20 -9.38
CA ALA A 170 7.61 -3.78 -9.47
C ALA A 170 8.00 -2.81 -8.35
N GLY A 171 7.94 -3.26 -7.10
CA GLY A 171 8.24 -2.43 -5.93
C GLY A 171 9.66 -1.86 -5.91
N HIS A 172 10.62 -2.55 -6.49
CA HIS A 172 12.01 -2.10 -6.63
C HIS A 172 12.16 -0.79 -7.43
N THR A 173 11.19 -0.44 -8.28
CA THR A 173 11.19 0.83 -9.03
C THR A 173 10.58 1.99 -8.24
N SER A 174 9.85 1.71 -7.16
CA SER A 174 8.99 2.69 -6.48
C SER A 174 9.76 3.81 -5.79
N HIS A 175 10.99 3.54 -5.35
CA HIS A 175 11.82 4.46 -4.54
C HIS A 175 13.11 4.89 -5.23
N VAL A 176 13.24 4.63 -6.53
CA VAL A 176 14.38 5.12 -7.31
C VAL A 176 14.28 6.63 -7.42
N THR A 177 15.24 7.35 -6.82
CA THR A 177 15.21 8.82 -6.71
C THR A 177 15.45 9.51 -8.04
N ASP A 178 16.38 8.99 -8.87
CA ASP A 178 16.57 9.50 -10.22
C ASP A 178 15.34 9.22 -11.09
N ALA A 179 14.65 10.28 -11.50
CA ALA A 179 13.40 10.19 -12.27
C ALA A 179 13.58 9.52 -13.64
N LYS A 180 14.75 9.70 -14.29
CA LYS A 180 15.05 9.10 -15.58
C LYS A 180 15.30 7.60 -15.44
N GLU A 181 16.04 7.20 -14.43
CA GLU A 181 16.28 5.80 -14.10
C GLU A 181 14.98 5.09 -13.70
N ARG A 182 14.19 5.69 -12.80
CA ARG A 182 12.86 5.18 -12.39
C ARG A 182 11.96 4.96 -13.61
N LYS A 183 11.92 5.91 -14.53
CA LYS A 183 11.16 5.81 -15.77
C LYS A 183 11.67 4.68 -16.67
N ASN A 184 12.97 4.56 -16.87
CA ASN A 184 13.56 3.54 -17.71
C ASN A 184 13.30 2.13 -17.18
N LEU A 185 13.52 1.90 -15.87
CA LEU A 185 13.24 0.63 -15.22
C LEU A 185 11.74 0.25 -15.33
N THR A 186 10.86 1.23 -15.15
CA THR A 186 9.41 0.99 -15.27
C THR A 186 9.02 0.63 -16.70
N TYR A 187 9.60 1.28 -17.70
CA TYR A 187 9.31 0.98 -19.11
C TYR A 187 9.89 -0.38 -19.54
N THR A 188 11.06 -0.78 -19.05
CA THR A 188 11.57 -2.15 -19.23
C THR A 188 10.58 -3.21 -18.70
N ASN A 189 9.95 -2.94 -17.55
CA ASN A 189 8.91 -3.82 -17.02
C ASN A 189 7.65 -3.84 -17.90
N PHE A 190 7.27 -2.69 -18.49
CA PHE A 190 6.15 -2.64 -19.43
C PHE A 190 6.43 -3.40 -20.73
N ASP A 191 7.65 -3.33 -21.25
CA ASP A 191 8.06 -4.10 -22.43
C ASP A 191 7.96 -5.61 -22.15
N LYS A 192 8.47 -6.07 -21.00
CA LYS A 192 8.33 -7.47 -20.54
C LYS A 192 6.86 -7.91 -20.41
N LEU A 193 6.02 -7.06 -19.86
CA LEU A 193 4.58 -7.32 -19.75
C LEU A 193 3.87 -7.35 -21.13
N SER A 194 4.27 -6.46 -22.05
CA SER A 194 3.73 -6.47 -23.41
C SER A 194 4.00 -7.79 -24.12
N GLU A 195 5.24 -8.28 -24.03
CA GLU A 195 5.63 -9.57 -24.60
C GLU A 195 4.81 -10.73 -24.00
N LEU A 196 4.54 -10.69 -22.69
CA LEU A 196 3.66 -11.68 -22.05
C LEU A 196 2.23 -11.60 -22.59
N LEU A 197 1.65 -10.39 -22.68
CA LEU A 197 0.27 -10.22 -23.13
C LEU A 197 0.09 -10.64 -24.60
N ASP A 198 1.06 -10.34 -25.47
CA ASP A 198 1.07 -10.79 -26.86
C ASP A 198 1.14 -12.32 -26.94
N TYR A 199 2.02 -12.94 -26.16
CA TYR A 199 2.13 -14.41 -26.08
C TYR A 199 0.83 -15.08 -25.60
N LEU A 200 0.18 -14.53 -24.56
CA LEU A 200 -1.10 -15.04 -24.08
C LEU A 200 -2.21 -14.90 -25.12
N LYS A 201 -2.26 -13.79 -25.83
CA LYS A 201 -3.20 -13.56 -26.94
C LYS A 201 -3.01 -14.55 -28.09
N GLU A 202 -1.77 -14.84 -28.49
CA GLU A 202 -1.43 -15.83 -29.49
C GLU A 202 -1.88 -17.25 -29.09
N ASN A 203 -1.94 -17.51 -27.79
CA ASN A 203 -2.43 -18.76 -27.21
C ASN A 203 -3.94 -18.74 -26.87
N ASN A 204 -4.71 -17.77 -27.40
CA ASN A 204 -6.15 -17.60 -27.20
C ASN A 204 -6.56 -17.38 -25.73
N VAL A 205 -5.70 -16.74 -24.92
CA VAL A 205 -6.01 -16.33 -23.56
C VAL A 205 -6.38 -14.85 -23.55
N SER A 206 -7.55 -14.53 -22.98
CA SER A 206 -8.00 -13.15 -22.77
C SER A 206 -7.58 -12.67 -21.38
N VAL A 207 -6.93 -11.50 -21.31
CA VAL A 207 -6.49 -10.87 -20.07
C VAL A 207 -7.34 -9.64 -19.82
N ASN A 208 -8.21 -9.68 -18.81
CA ASN A 208 -9.08 -8.57 -18.44
C ASN A 208 -8.38 -7.55 -17.54
N ILE A 209 -7.52 -8.04 -16.62
CA ILE A 209 -6.85 -7.24 -15.61
C ILE A 209 -5.33 -7.39 -15.75
N VAL A 210 -4.63 -6.27 -15.80
CA VAL A 210 -3.19 -6.19 -15.57
C VAL A 210 -3.00 -5.24 -14.39
N SER A 211 -2.77 -5.82 -13.22
CA SER A 211 -2.75 -5.10 -11.95
C SER A 211 -1.33 -4.96 -11.41
N GLY A 212 -0.97 -3.76 -10.96
CA GLY A 212 0.37 -3.47 -10.45
C GLY A 212 0.61 -1.99 -10.24
N GLY A 213 1.86 -1.56 -10.38
CA GLY A 213 2.26 -0.18 -10.17
C GLY A 213 2.26 0.24 -8.69
N SER A 214 2.72 1.47 -8.45
CA SER A 214 2.92 2.01 -7.11
C SER A 214 2.74 3.52 -7.10
N THR A 215 2.80 4.14 -5.92
CA THR A 215 2.82 5.60 -5.76
C THR A 215 3.96 6.25 -6.56
N GLY A 216 5.17 5.68 -6.49
CA GLY A 216 6.35 6.23 -7.16
C GLY A 216 6.32 6.16 -8.70
N THR A 217 5.46 5.32 -9.27
CA THR A 217 5.34 5.12 -10.72
C THR A 217 3.99 5.54 -11.29
N ALA A 218 3.09 6.08 -10.47
CA ALA A 218 1.72 6.41 -10.86
C ALA A 218 1.64 7.42 -12.04
N GLU A 219 2.56 8.37 -12.12
CA GLU A 219 2.59 9.37 -13.18
C GLU A 219 3.01 8.81 -14.56
N LEU A 220 3.60 7.61 -14.61
CA LEU A 220 4.07 6.98 -15.85
C LEU A 220 2.91 6.34 -16.66
N LYS A 221 1.73 6.90 -16.55
CA LYS A 221 0.47 6.40 -17.12
C LYS A 221 0.42 6.33 -18.65
N THR A 222 1.13 7.20 -19.35
CA THR A 222 1.03 7.36 -20.82
C THR A 222 1.47 6.14 -21.62
N LYS A 223 2.33 5.30 -21.04
CA LYS A 223 2.75 4.01 -21.60
C LYS A 223 2.39 2.84 -20.69
N SER A 224 1.54 3.07 -19.69
CA SER A 224 1.16 2.03 -18.75
C SER A 224 0.42 0.90 -19.46
N ILE A 225 0.86 -0.30 -19.22
CA ILE A 225 0.18 -1.55 -19.59
C ILE A 225 -0.82 -1.94 -18.51
N TYR A 226 -0.65 -1.43 -17.29
CA TYR A 226 -1.62 -1.65 -16.23
C TYR A 226 -2.96 -0.98 -16.56
N ASN A 227 -4.03 -1.69 -16.28
CA ASN A 227 -5.38 -1.13 -16.21
C ASN A 227 -5.90 -1.06 -14.76
N GLU A 228 -5.13 -1.60 -13.78
CA GLU A 228 -5.34 -1.39 -12.34
C GLU A 228 -4.05 -0.91 -11.67
N LEU A 229 -4.15 0.19 -10.89
CA LEU A 229 -3.05 0.78 -10.14
C LEU A 229 -3.19 0.49 -8.65
N GLN A 230 -2.20 -0.16 -8.04
CA GLN A 230 -2.18 -0.56 -6.62
C GLN A 230 -1.48 0.45 -5.69
N ALA A 231 -1.51 1.73 -6.00
CA ALA A 231 -0.88 2.75 -5.18
C ALA A 231 -1.51 2.83 -3.77
N GLY A 232 -0.69 2.90 -2.73
CA GLY A 232 -1.14 3.02 -1.35
C GLY A 232 -0.61 4.27 -0.65
N SER A 233 0.70 4.45 -0.64
CA SER A 233 1.40 5.53 0.09
C SER A 233 1.04 6.94 -0.39
N TYR A 234 0.48 7.11 -1.60
CA TYR A 234 0.08 8.42 -2.12
C TYR A 234 -0.82 9.21 -1.17
N LEU A 235 -1.64 8.49 -0.39
CA LEU A 235 -2.60 9.08 0.54
C LEU A 235 -1.90 9.85 1.66
N PHE A 236 -0.80 9.32 2.15
CA PHE A 236 -0.07 9.80 3.31
C PHE A 236 1.28 10.41 2.98
N MET A 237 1.97 9.85 2.01
CA MET A 237 3.39 10.03 1.75
C MET A 237 4.24 9.73 3.00
N ASP A 238 5.53 9.77 2.86
CA ASP A 238 6.52 9.64 3.93
C ASP A 238 7.86 10.23 3.49
N ASN A 239 8.86 10.20 4.38
CA ASN A 239 10.16 10.79 4.11
C ASN A 239 10.90 10.12 2.95
N THR A 240 10.66 8.82 2.70
CA THR A 240 11.28 8.08 1.59
C THR A 240 10.77 8.55 0.22
N TYR A 241 9.52 9.03 0.15
CA TYR A 241 8.94 9.59 -1.07
C TYR A 241 9.24 11.08 -1.25
N SER A 242 9.72 11.79 -0.23
CA SER A 242 9.89 13.25 -0.25
C SER A 242 10.83 13.72 -1.37
N ASP A 243 11.83 12.90 -1.73
CA ASP A 243 12.83 13.22 -2.76
C ASP A 243 12.41 12.84 -4.20
N LEU A 244 11.21 12.26 -4.38
CA LEU A 244 10.80 11.75 -5.70
C LEU A 244 10.10 12.77 -6.60
N ASN A 245 9.88 13.99 -6.13
CA ASN A 245 9.18 15.06 -6.85
C ASN A 245 7.82 14.60 -7.45
N LEU A 246 7.00 13.95 -6.63
CA LEU A 246 5.66 13.48 -6.99
C LEU A 246 4.61 14.54 -6.67
N PRO A 247 3.40 14.51 -7.30
CA PRO A 247 2.35 15.50 -7.07
C PRO A 247 1.63 15.32 -5.72
N PHE A 248 2.18 14.53 -4.81
CA PHE A 248 1.61 14.24 -3.50
C PHE A 248 2.44 14.91 -2.41
N LYS A 249 1.77 15.22 -1.29
CA LYS A 249 2.38 15.87 -0.13
C LYS A 249 2.28 14.99 1.11
N ASN A 250 3.19 15.16 2.05
CA ASN A 250 3.11 14.48 3.35
C ASN A 250 1.87 14.95 4.10
N SER A 251 0.94 14.04 4.37
CA SER A 251 -0.26 14.28 5.17
C SER A 251 -0.23 13.58 6.53
N LEU A 252 0.64 12.57 6.70
CA LEU A 252 0.79 11.77 7.90
C LEU A 252 2.00 12.22 8.70
N PHE A 253 1.81 12.42 10.00
CA PHE A 253 2.88 12.81 10.92
C PHE A 253 2.75 12.06 12.25
N VAL A 254 3.90 11.83 12.90
CA VAL A 254 3.95 11.46 14.31
C VAL A 254 4.20 12.73 15.12
N LEU A 255 3.21 13.14 15.93
CA LEU A 255 3.37 14.21 16.89
C LEU A 255 4.19 13.70 18.07
N SER A 256 5.26 14.40 18.41
CA SER A 256 6.22 13.99 19.45
C SER A 256 6.63 15.17 20.32
N THR A 257 6.94 14.91 21.58
CA THR A 257 7.37 15.92 22.55
C THR A 257 8.88 15.84 22.79
N VAL A 258 9.54 17.00 22.87
CA VAL A 258 10.94 17.08 23.29
C VAL A 258 11.07 16.77 24.78
N VAL A 259 11.75 15.70 25.12
CA VAL A 259 11.98 15.25 26.51
C VAL A 259 13.35 15.66 27.06
N SER A 260 14.31 15.95 26.17
CA SER A 260 15.64 16.45 26.56
C SER A 260 16.21 17.32 25.42
N SER A 261 16.90 18.41 25.79
CA SER A 261 17.60 19.27 24.83
C SER A 261 18.84 19.90 25.50
N LYS A 262 20.02 19.49 25.04
CA LYS A 262 21.32 19.98 25.55
C LYS A 262 22.44 19.70 24.55
N ASP A 263 23.45 20.55 24.54
CA ASP A 263 24.70 20.34 23.80
C ASP A 263 24.55 19.96 22.33
N GLY A 264 23.53 20.53 21.65
CA GLY A 264 23.25 20.25 20.25
C GLY A 264 22.50 18.93 20.02
N LEU A 265 22.14 18.20 21.08
CA LEU A 265 21.31 17.00 21.05
C LEU A 265 19.91 17.32 21.57
N THR A 266 18.89 17.00 20.77
CA THR A 266 17.47 17.03 21.16
C THR A 266 16.91 15.61 21.11
N VAL A 267 16.24 15.19 22.17
CA VAL A 267 15.61 13.87 22.27
C VAL A 267 14.11 14.03 22.35
N VAL A 268 13.40 13.24 21.58
CA VAL A 268 11.92 13.22 21.54
C VAL A 268 11.38 11.88 22.02
N ASP A 269 10.12 11.87 22.49
CA ASP A 269 9.42 10.69 23.05
C ASP A 269 8.90 9.69 22.01
N ALA A 270 9.10 9.94 20.71
CA ALA A 270 8.85 8.97 19.66
C ALA A 270 10.12 8.16 19.38
N GLY A 271 9.97 6.88 19.08
CA GLY A 271 11.02 5.96 18.66
C GLY A 271 10.48 4.90 17.69
N VAL A 272 11.23 3.82 17.46
CA VAL A 272 10.84 2.79 16.46
C VAL A 272 9.53 2.08 16.81
N LYS A 273 9.10 2.12 18.07
CA LYS A 273 7.81 1.57 18.49
C LYS A 273 6.60 2.44 18.14
N THR A 274 6.83 3.66 17.66
CA THR A 274 5.77 4.60 17.26
C THR A 274 5.97 5.19 15.87
N CYS A 275 7.14 4.99 15.25
CA CYS A 275 7.48 5.49 13.92
C CYS A 275 8.35 4.47 13.18
N GLY A 276 7.86 3.97 12.03
CA GLY A 276 8.57 2.98 11.21
C GLY A 276 9.81 3.56 10.55
N VAL A 277 10.91 2.81 10.63
CA VAL A 277 12.23 3.16 10.09
C VAL A 277 12.78 2.11 9.11
N ASP A 278 11.96 1.16 8.70
CA ASP A 278 12.32 0.02 7.84
C ASP A 278 12.71 0.43 6.42
N GLN A 279 12.38 1.65 5.98
CA GLN A 279 12.76 2.21 4.69
C GLN A 279 13.58 3.52 4.79
N GLY A 280 13.76 4.06 5.98
CA GLY A 280 14.51 5.28 6.21
C GLY A 280 14.18 5.93 7.55
N MET A 281 15.00 6.89 7.98
CA MET A 281 14.77 7.65 9.20
C MET A 281 13.67 8.69 8.99
N PRO A 282 12.95 9.10 10.06
CA PRO A 282 11.96 10.15 9.97
C PRO A 282 12.61 11.51 9.65
N GLY A 283 11.87 12.32 8.86
CA GLY A 283 12.15 13.74 8.70
C GLY A 283 11.46 14.57 9.79
N ILE A 284 11.78 15.85 9.87
CA ILE A 284 11.16 16.80 10.80
C ILE A 284 10.44 17.87 10.00
N CYS A 285 9.16 18.08 10.29
CA CYS A 285 8.40 19.15 9.64
C CYS A 285 8.95 20.53 10.08
N ASP A 286 9.20 21.41 9.10
CA ASP A 286 9.68 22.80 9.32
C ASP A 286 11.02 22.94 10.07
N ASN A 287 11.78 21.87 10.17
CA ASN A 287 13.11 21.85 10.77
C ASN A 287 13.99 20.82 10.06
N THR A 288 15.30 20.94 10.21
CA THR A 288 16.27 19.96 9.72
C THR A 288 17.25 19.61 10.82
N CYS A 289 17.80 18.41 10.79
CA CYS A 289 18.89 17.96 11.65
C CYS A 289 19.98 17.31 10.81
N GLU A 290 21.18 17.27 11.36
CA GLU A 290 22.33 16.66 10.70
C GLU A 290 22.21 15.12 10.70
N GLU A 291 21.70 14.54 11.79
CA GLU A 291 21.55 13.10 11.97
C GLU A 291 20.35 12.79 12.87
N VAL A 292 19.66 11.71 12.55
CA VAL A 292 18.62 11.09 13.39
C VAL A 292 19.11 9.72 13.84
N VAL A 293 19.21 9.50 15.17
CA VAL A 293 19.54 8.19 15.74
C VAL A 293 18.31 7.60 16.40
N ALA A 294 17.97 6.36 16.02
CA ALA A 294 16.78 5.68 16.49
C ALA A 294 17.05 4.78 17.70
N SER A 295 16.16 4.85 18.69
CA SER A 295 16.03 3.90 19.79
C SER A 295 14.60 3.37 19.83
N GLU A 296 14.31 2.45 20.76
CA GLU A 296 12.96 1.86 20.86
C GLU A 296 11.88 2.92 21.14
N GLU A 297 12.13 3.80 22.11
CA GLU A 297 11.16 4.80 22.61
C GLU A 297 11.57 6.26 22.32
N HIS A 298 12.73 6.49 21.70
CA HIS A 298 13.25 7.82 21.45
C HIS A 298 13.89 7.95 20.07
N PHE A 299 13.77 9.16 19.48
CA PHE A 299 14.70 9.61 18.45
C PHE A 299 15.62 10.69 19.04
N GLN A 300 16.90 10.57 18.71
CA GLN A 300 17.92 11.58 18.99
C GLN A 300 18.12 12.41 17.72
N LEU A 301 17.93 13.72 17.84
CA LEU A 301 18.02 14.68 16.74
C LEU A 301 19.27 15.53 16.97
N HIS A 302 20.29 15.35 16.13
CA HIS A 302 21.57 16.03 16.28
C HIS A 302 21.59 17.32 15.45
N LYS A 303 22.04 18.41 16.08
CA LYS A 303 22.25 19.72 15.43
C LYS A 303 21.05 20.21 14.62
N LEU A 304 19.94 20.42 15.28
CA LEU A 304 18.75 21.01 14.67
C LEU A 304 19.05 22.42 14.12
N SER A 305 18.51 22.73 12.94
CA SER A 305 18.60 24.08 12.35
C SER A 305 17.84 25.15 13.17
N LYS A 306 16.80 24.73 13.88
CA LYS A 306 16.05 25.57 14.84
C LYS A 306 16.06 24.90 16.20
N ALA A 307 16.60 25.58 17.21
CA ALA A 307 16.65 25.06 18.57
C ALA A 307 15.24 24.83 19.15
N LEU A 308 15.10 23.71 19.86
CA LEU A 308 13.88 23.33 20.56
C LEU A 308 14.14 23.23 22.06
N LYS A 309 13.10 23.45 22.87
CA LYS A 309 13.14 23.35 24.34
C LYS A 309 12.39 22.11 24.81
N VAL A 310 12.75 21.62 25.99
CA VAL A 310 11.98 20.57 26.65
C VAL A 310 10.52 21.00 26.80
N GLY A 311 9.61 20.12 26.41
CA GLY A 311 8.18 20.36 26.36
C GLY A 311 7.64 20.88 25.01
N ASP A 312 8.50 21.33 24.09
CA ASP A 312 8.07 21.67 22.74
C ASP A 312 7.57 20.41 22.02
N LYS A 313 6.56 20.55 21.16
CA LYS A 313 6.05 19.48 20.30
C LYS A 313 6.43 19.70 18.86
N ILE A 314 6.76 18.61 18.19
CA ILE A 314 7.14 18.60 16.77
C ILE A 314 6.35 17.55 16.00
N LYS A 315 6.23 17.77 14.68
CA LYS A 315 5.68 16.81 13.73
C LYS A 315 6.85 16.08 13.05
N LEU A 316 6.95 14.77 13.22
CA LEU A 316 7.89 13.92 12.49
C LEU A 316 7.21 13.37 11.24
N ILE A 317 7.88 13.46 10.09
CA ILE A 317 7.47 12.79 8.85
C ILE A 317 8.01 11.36 8.95
N PRO A 318 7.17 10.31 8.99
CA PRO A 318 7.66 8.94 9.13
C PRO A 318 8.64 8.55 8.04
N GLY A 319 9.63 7.72 8.37
CA GLY A 319 10.50 7.10 7.37
C GLY A 319 9.73 6.17 6.43
N HIS A 320 8.67 5.50 6.96
CA HIS A 320 7.75 4.67 6.18
C HIS A 320 6.34 4.75 6.76
N CYS A 321 5.39 5.25 5.96
CA CYS A 321 4.01 5.44 6.41
C CYS A 321 3.31 4.11 6.77
N CYS A 322 3.49 3.05 5.97
CA CYS A 322 2.77 1.79 6.16
C CYS A 322 3.12 1.09 7.48
N SER A 323 4.41 0.99 7.81
CA SER A 323 4.86 0.41 9.07
C SER A 323 4.48 1.29 10.26
N THR A 324 4.55 2.61 10.12
CA THR A 324 4.14 3.56 11.16
C THR A 324 2.67 3.41 11.53
N VAL A 325 1.77 3.39 10.55
CA VAL A 325 0.32 3.24 10.83
C VAL A 325 0.04 1.96 11.60
N ASN A 326 0.71 0.85 11.26
CA ASN A 326 0.51 -0.43 11.96
C ASN A 326 0.95 -0.42 13.44
N LEU A 327 1.67 0.60 13.90
CA LEU A 327 2.08 0.77 15.31
C LEU A 327 1.01 1.48 16.15
N HIS A 328 0.03 2.14 15.52
CA HIS A 328 -0.98 2.97 16.21
C HIS A 328 -2.39 2.37 16.13
N ASN A 329 -3.18 2.56 17.18
CA ASN A 329 -4.59 2.13 17.21
C ASN A 329 -5.53 3.11 16.53
N LYS A 330 -5.15 4.39 16.47
CA LYS A 330 -5.98 5.50 15.98
C LYS A 330 -5.14 6.57 15.30
N ILE A 331 -5.78 7.30 14.40
CA ILE A 331 -5.24 8.46 13.71
C ILE A 331 -6.12 9.66 14.08
N TYR A 332 -5.53 10.78 14.48
CA TYR A 332 -6.26 12.03 14.66
C TYR A 332 -6.34 12.76 13.32
N LEU A 333 -7.56 13.10 12.87
CA LEU A 333 -7.76 14.00 11.73
C LEU A 333 -7.63 15.44 12.19
N VAL A 334 -6.85 16.23 11.45
CA VAL A 334 -6.48 17.59 11.81
C VAL A 334 -6.79 18.55 10.66
N GLU A 335 -7.34 19.70 10.97
CA GLU A 335 -7.48 20.86 10.09
C GLU A 335 -7.06 22.12 10.87
N ASP A 336 -6.14 22.92 10.32
CA ASP A 336 -5.64 24.17 10.92
C ASP A 336 -5.27 24.00 12.41
N ASP A 337 -4.44 22.98 12.70
CA ASP A 337 -4.00 22.58 14.03
C ASP A 337 -5.13 22.21 15.02
N LYS A 338 -6.33 21.96 14.54
CA LYS A 338 -7.47 21.48 15.36
C LYS A 338 -7.80 20.04 15.03
N VAL A 339 -8.04 19.23 16.05
CA VAL A 339 -8.57 17.88 15.88
C VAL A 339 -10.04 17.98 15.50
N VAL A 340 -10.35 17.50 14.29
CA VAL A 340 -11.71 17.49 13.71
C VAL A 340 -12.34 16.08 13.69
N GLY A 341 -11.54 15.05 13.99
CA GLY A 341 -12.03 13.66 14.04
C GLY A 341 -10.97 12.68 14.48
N ARG A 342 -11.35 11.42 14.57
CA ARG A 342 -10.48 10.27 14.85
C ARG A 342 -10.88 9.12 13.97
N LEU A 343 -9.90 8.41 13.42
CA LEU A 343 -10.07 7.18 12.65
C LEU A 343 -9.44 6.02 13.42
N LEU A 344 -10.05 4.86 13.38
CA LEU A 344 -9.47 3.64 13.93
C LEU A 344 -8.61 2.93 12.88
N VAL A 345 -7.48 2.41 13.29
CA VAL A 345 -6.67 1.50 12.46
C VAL A 345 -7.21 0.09 12.65
N THR A 346 -8.35 -0.20 11.99
CA THR A 346 -9.16 -1.41 12.24
C THR A 346 -8.39 -2.70 11.98
N ALA A 347 -7.54 -2.73 10.94
CA ALA A 347 -6.70 -3.86 10.61
C ALA A 347 -5.29 -3.80 11.22
N ARG A 348 -5.08 -3.02 12.30
CA ARG A 348 -3.81 -2.99 13.00
C ARG A 348 -3.41 -4.37 13.50
N GLY A 349 -2.16 -4.80 13.21
CA GLY A 349 -1.66 -6.11 13.62
C GLY A 349 -2.28 -7.30 12.88
N MET A 350 -3.22 -7.09 11.96
CA MET A 350 -3.83 -8.14 11.15
C MET A 350 -2.84 -8.63 10.06
N GLY A 351 -1.85 -9.41 10.47
CA GLY A 351 -0.81 -9.96 9.60
C GLY A 351 -1.04 -11.42 9.13
N LYS A 352 -2.24 -11.98 9.35
CA LYS A 352 -2.53 -13.40 9.09
C LYS A 352 -3.40 -13.61 7.86
#